data_ad85d6505650a3007b8b3c125a7aae5f
#
_entry.id   ad85d6505650a3007b8b3c125a7aae5f
#
_cell.length_a   1.000
_cell.length_b   1.000
_cell.length_c   1.000
_cell.angle_alpha   90.00
_cell.angle_beta   90.00
_cell.angle_gamma   90.00
#
_symmetry.space_group_name_H-M   'P 1'
#
loop_
_entity.id
_entity.type
_entity.pdbx_description
1 polymer ?
#
loop_
_entity_poly.entity_id
_entity_poly.type
_entity_poly.pdbx_seq_one_letter_code
_entity_poly.pdbx_strand_id
1 'polypeptide(L)'
;ADLRPVKDRQVVIEVQDAKGNKVFKKIGETSSFGIFSGDFVLADQVNMGSYTISAQIGDTYSERSVKVERYRLPKFKVSMTTEKGFYQPGEVVRGSLSVQYTFGKPVAGGRVALTAFEFIDRFRQFASFDGTTDQEGKFEFEIPLKTHFVGQQLKKGDALVTLEAAVV
;
A
#
# COMPACT_ATOMS: atom_id res chain seq x y z
N ALA A 1 5.31 -1.78 36.10
CA ALA A 1 4.99 -0.35 35.92
C ALA A 1 3.48 -0.19 36.05
N ASP A 2 3.08 0.72 36.96
CA ASP A 2 1.66 0.98 37.24
C ASP A 2 1.12 1.88 36.11
N LEU A 3 0.28 1.33 35.23
CA LEU A 3 -0.30 2.04 34.10
C LEU A 3 -1.47 2.93 34.59
N ARG A 4 -1.17 4.08 35.16
CA ARG A 4 -2.19 5.05 35.54
C ARG A 4 -2.39 6.10 34.44
N PRO A 5 -3.63 6.54 34.19
CA PRO A 5 -3.88 7.61 33.24
C PRO A 5 -3.25 8.93 33.70
N VAL A 6 -2.62 9.65 32.79
CA VAL A 6 -2.06 10.98 33.01
C VAL A 6 -3.20 12.00 32.86
N LYS A 7 -3.80 12.40 34.00
CA LYS A 7 -4.98 13.28 34.05
C LYS A 7 -4.56 14.75 34.17
N ASP A 8 -5.42 15.64 33.69
CA ASP A 8 -5.38 17.08 33.89
C ASP A 8 -3.97 17.65 33.64
N ARG A 9 -3.32 17.16 32.58
CA ARG A 9 -1.99 17.61 32.16
C ARG A 9 -2.07 18.33 30.84
N GLN A 10 -1.37 19.44 30.74
CA GLN A 10 -1.28 20.19 29.51
C GLN A 10 -0.63 19.34 28.42
N VAL A 11 -1.28 19.31 27.26
CA VAL A 11 -0.83 18.65 26.02
C VAL A 11 -0.68 19.68 24.94
N VAL A 12 0.38 19.60 24.19
CA VAL A 12 0.58 20.36 22.94
C VAL A 12 0.65 19.38 21.79
N ILE A 13 -0.27 19.50 20.83
CA ILE A 13 -0.20 18.79 19.55
C ILE A 13 0.22 19.80 18.49
N GLU A 14 1.22 19.45 17.69
CA GLU A 14 1.68 20.22 16.56
C GLU A 14 1.75 19.34 15.30
N VAL A 15 1.50 19.95 14.14
CA VAL A 15 1.69 19.30 12.84
C VAL A 15 2.59 20.18 11.99
N GLN A 16 3.61 19.55 11.41
CA GLN A 16 4.51 20.18 10.46
C GLN A 16 4.32 19.54 9.08
N ASP A 17 4.33 20.36 8.04
CA ASP A 17 4.25 19.90 6.66
C ASP A 17 5.59 19.31 6.17
N ALA A 18 5.61 18.82 4.93
CA ALA A 18 6.79 18.24 4.31
C ALA A 18 7.98 19.20 4.16
N LYS A 19 7.77 20.51 4.33
CA LYS A 19 8.81 21.54 4.30
C LYS A 19 9.22 22.02 5.70
N GLY A 20 8.62 21.44 6.75
CA GLY A 20 8.87 21.80 8.14
C GLY A 20 8.06 23.01 8.63
N ASN A 21 7.10 23.52 7.83
CA ASN A 21 6.23 24.61 8.29
C ASN A 21 5.22 24.05 9.29
N LYS A 22 5.02 24.75 10.40
CA LYS A 22 3.97 24.44 11.35
C LYS A 22 2.61 24.83 10.80
N VAL A 23 1.78 23.83 10.48
CA VAL A 23 0.46 24.01 9.84
C VAL A 23 -0.70 23.88 10.82
N PHE A 24 -0.44 23.30 12.01
CA PHE A 24 -1.43 23.17 13.06
C PHE A 24 -0.76 23.15 14.44
N LYS A 25 -1.45 23.73 15.42
CA LYS A 25 -1.12 23.65 16.83
C LYS A 25 -2.40 23.66 17.66
N LYS A 26 -2.50 22.69 18.58
CA LYS A 26 -3.57 22.64 19.57
C LYS A 26 -2.97 22.45 20.95
N ILE A 27 -3.45 23.25 21.89
CA ILE A 27 -3.06 23.17 23.32
C ILE A 27 -4.35 22.85 24.09
N GLY A 28 -4.27 21.95 25.05
CA GLY A 28 -5.37 21.62 25.94
C GLY A 28 -4.90 20.73 27.07
N GLU A 29 -5.83 20.09 27.76
CA GLU A 29 -5.54 19.22 28.90
C GLU A 29 -6.08 17.81 28.65
N THR A 30 -5.41 16.81 29.21
CA THR A 30 -5.91 15.43 29.21
C THR A 30 -7.14 15.31 30.11
N SER A 31 -8.10 14.49 29.67
CA SER A 31 -9.29 14.14 30.43
C SER A 31 -8.95 13.31 31.69
N SER A 32 -9.97 13.04 32.52
CA SER A 32 -9.87 12.11 33.65
C SER A 32 -9.39 10.69 33.27
N PHE A 33 -9.49 10.33 31.99
CA PHE A 33 -8.99 9.07 31.42
C PHE A 33 -7.60 9.21 30.79
N GLY A 34 -6.96 10.39 30.86
CA GLY A 34 -5.66 10.63 30.24
C GLY A 34 -5.71 10.80 28.72
N ILE A 35 -6.87 11.14 28.16
CA ILE A 35 -7.08 11.28 26.71
C ILE A 35 -7.15 12.75 26.33
N PHE A 36 -6.45 13.11 25.25
CA PHE A 36 -6.59 14.36 24.54
C PHE A 36 -6.62 14.09 23.05
N SER A 37 -7.49 14.75 22.32
CA SER A 37 -7.65 14.57 20.87
C SER A 37 -7.68 15.91 20.13
N GLY A 38 -7.33 15.85 18.86
CA GLY A 38 -7.41 16.98 17.96
C GLY A 38 -7.59 16.50 16.54
N ASP A 39 -8.33 17.28 15.78
CA ASP A 39 -8.53 17.14 14.35
C ASP A 39 -8.23 18.46 13.69
N PHE A 40 -7.75 18.43 12.46
CA PHE A 40 -7.59 19.60 11.63
C PHE A 40 -7.87 19.24 10.18
N VAL A 41 -8.34 20.23 9.43
CA VAL A 41 -8.64 20.06 8.01
C VAL A 41 -7.45 20.56 7.20
N LEU A 42 -6.98 19.75 6.27
CA LEU A 42 -5.97 20.17 5.30
C LEU A 42 -6.58 21.21 4.35
N ALA A 43 -5.86 22.29 4.08
CA ALA A 43 -6.25 23.27 3.08
C ALA A 43 -6.21 22.68 1.67
N ASP A 44 -6.89 23.29 0.71
CA ASP A 44 -6.92 22.82 -0.69
C ASP A 44 -5.55 22.87 -1.37
N GLN A 45 -4.70 23.79 -0.94
CA GLN A 45 -3.34 23.95 -1.45
C GLN A 45 -2.34 23.66 -0.32
N VAL A 46 -1.90 22.42 -0.24
CA VAL A 46 -0.91 21.96 0.76
C VAL A 46 0.36 21.45 0.11
N ASN A 47 1.47 21.52 0.83
CA ASN A 47 2.68 20.85 0.44
C ASN A 47 2.48 19.34 0.55
N MET A 48 2.65 18.60 -0.56
CA MET A 48 2.61 17.14 -0.55
C MET A 48 3.89 16.57 0.05
N GLY A 49 3.79 15.39 0.66
CA GLY A 49 4.92 14.69 1.24
C GLY A 49 4.67 14.23 2.67
N SER A 50 5.73 14.01 3.43
CA SER A 50 5.65 13.49 4.79
C SER A 50 5.38 14.62 5.79
N TYR A 51 4.29 14.50 6.51
CA TYR A 51 3.91 15.40 7.61
C TYR A 51 4.31 14.77 8.93
N THR A 52 4.81 15.57 9.85
CA THR A 52 5.14 15.13 11.21
C THR A 52 4.07 15.64 12.18
N ILE A 53 3.41 14.72 12.87
CA ILE A 53 2.48 15.00 13.95
C ILE A 53 3.23 14.73 15.25
N SER A 54 3.35 15.74 16.11
CA SER A 54 3.99 15.62 17.42
C SER A 54 3.02 15.90 18.55
N ALA A 55 3.23 15.23 19.68
CA ALA A 55 2.52 15.46 20.91
C ALA A 55 3.52 15.56 22.06
N GLN A 56 3.32 16.56 22.92
CA GLN A 56 4.16 16.81 24.09
C GLN A 56 3.31 16.97 25.36
N ILE A 57 3.70 16.26 26.42
CA ILE A 57 3.15 16.38 27.78
C ILE A 57 4.31 16.53 28.72
N GLY A 58 4.50 17.72 29.32
CA GLY A 58 5.68 17.99 30.13
C GLY A 58 6.96 17.74 29.34
N ASP A 59 7.85 16.89 29.88
CA ASP A 59 9.10 16.50 29.20
C ASP A 59 8.98 15.31 28.28
N THR A 60 7.78 14.70 28.18
CA THR A 60 7.53 13.55 27.29
C THR A 60 7.10 14.04 25.92
N TYR A 61 7.81 13.56 24.90
CA TYR A 61 7.59 13.88 23.49
C TYR A 61 7.38 12.61 22.67
N SER A 62 6.45 12.65 21.75
CA SER A 62 6.21 11.58 20.77
C SER A 62 5.87 12.18 19.42
N GLU A 63 6.28 11.51 18.35
CA GLU A 63 5.94 11.93 16.99
C GLU A 63 5.55 10.77 16.09
N ARG A 64 4.78 11.09 15.05
CA ARG A 64 4.43 10.18 13.96
C ARG A 64 4.49 10.90 12.63
N SER A 65 4.97 10.16 11.62
CA SER A 65 4.98 10.62 10.25
C SER A 65 3.73 10.09 9.52
N VAL A 66 3.09 10.98 8.75
CA VAL A 66 1.91 10.68 7.92
C VAL A 66 2.17 11.21 6.52
N LYS A 67 1.93 10.39 5.50
CA LYS A 67 2.08 10.79 4.11
C LYS A 67 0.85 11.54 3.62
N VAL A 68 1.03 12.74 3.09
CA VAL A 68 -0.01 13.56 2.48
C VAL A 68 0.21 13.57 0.97
N GLU A 69 -0.75 13.02 0.24
CA GLU A 69 -0.71 12.91 -1.21
C GLU A 69 -2.03 13.37 -1.83
N ARG A 70 -1.96 13.86 -3.06
CA ARG A 70 -3.16 14.17 -3.82
C ARG A 70 -3.81 12.86 -4.27
N TYR A 71 -5.02 12.63 -3.82
CA TYR A 71 -5.81 11.51 -4.32
C TYR A 71 -6.06 11.69 -5.83
N ARG A 72 -5.61 10.71 -6.61
CA ARG A 72 -5.94 10.60 -8.04
C ARG A 72 -6.82 9.39 -8.20
N LEU A 73 -8.03 9.60 -8.69
CA LEU A 73 -8.88 8.48 -9.09
C LEU A 73 -8.13 7.64 -10.14
N PRO A 74 -7.98 6.33 -9.93
CA PRO A 74 -7.41 5.46 -10.95
C PRO A 74 -8.28 5.55 -12.21
N LYS A 75 -7.64 5.73 -13.36
CA LYS A 75 -8.36 5.83 -14.64
C LYS A 75 -9.06 4.53 -15.02
N PHE A 76 -8.50 3.39 -14.57
CA PHE A 76 -9.01 2.06 -14.84
C PHE A 76 -8.72 1.10 -13.68
N LYS A 77 -9.48 0.02 -13.66
CA LYS A 77 -9.35 -1.10 -12.75
C LYS A 77 -8.68 -2.26 -13.48
N VAL A 78 -7.69 -2.87 -12.85
CA VAL A 78 -7.05 -4.10 -13.31
C VAL A 78 -7.48 -5.24 -12.39
N SER A 79 -7.93 -6.33 -12.97
CA SER A 79 -8.25 -7.57 -12.26
C SER A 79 -7.44 -8.71 -12.88
N MET A 80 -6.85 -9.56 -12.05
CA MET A 80 -6.06 -10.71 -12.48
C MET A 80 -6.69 -11.98 -11.92
N THR A 81 -6.78 -13.00 -12.76
CA THR A 81 -7.23 -14.34 -12.38
C THR A 81 -6.27 -15.39 -12.88
N THR A 82 -6.06 -16.45 -12.13
CA THR A 82 -5.32 -17.64 -12.54
C THR A 82 -6.25 -18.84 -12.59
N GLU A 83 -5.96 -19.84 -13.42
CA GLU A 83 -6.79 -21.04 -13.57
C GLU A 83 -6.88 -21.87 -12.28
N LYS A 84 -5.81 -21.84 -11.46
CA LYS A 84 -5.73 -22.58 -10.20
C LYS A 84 -5.32 -21.65 -9.07
N GLY A 85 -5.72 -22.01 -7.84
CA GLY A 85 -5.28 -21.31 -6.63
C GLY A 85 -3.88 -21.69 -6.14
N PHE A 86 -3.33 -22.82 -6.63
CA PHE A 86 -1.96 -23.28 -6.35
C PHE A 86 -1.42 -24.08 -7.53
N TYR A 87 -0.10 -24.18 -7.61
CA TYR A 87 0.64 -24.83 -8.68
C TYR A 87 1.82 -25.63 -8.12
N GLN A 88 2.21 -26.70 -8.79
CA GLN A 88 3.42 -27.43 -8.48
C GLN A 88 4.64 -26.76 -9.13
N PRO A 89 5.85 -26.90 -8.56
CA PRO A 89 7.08 -26.48 -9.22
C PRO A 89 7.20 -27.12 -10.61
N GLY A 90 7.56 -26.33 -11.61
CA GLY A 90 7.67 -26.76 -13.01
C GLY A 90 6.37 -26.73 -13.82
N GLU A 91 5.21 -26.48 -13.20
CA GLU A 91 3.97 -26.21 -13.93
C GLU A 91 3.98 -24.83 -14.61
N VAL A 92 3.02 -24.61 -15.50
CA VAL A 92 2.78 -23.30 -16.12
C VAL A 92 1.57 -22.66 -15.45
N VAL A 93 1.75 -21.46 -14.89
CA VAL A 93 0.64 -20.64 -14.42
C VAL A 93 -0.02 -19.99 -15.62
N ARG A 94 -1.27 -20.37 -15.87
CA ARG A 94 -2.11 -19.71 -16.86
C ARG A 94 -3.10 -18.79 -16.19
N GLY A 95 -3.35 -17.66 -16.81
CA GLY A 95 -4.27 -16.68 -16.27
C GLY A 95 -4.59 -15.56 -17.25
N SER A 96 -5.42 -14.65 -16.80
CA SER A 96 -5.80 -13.48 -17.57
C SER A 96 -5.87 -12.22 -16.73
N LEU A 97 -5.55 -11.10 -17.34
CA LEU A 97 -5.83 -9.76 -16.86
C LEU A 97 -7.08 -9.22 -17.55
N SER A 98 -7.92 -8.53 -16.80
CA SER A 98 -9.03 -7.75 -17.34
C SER A 98 -8.85 -6.30 -16.91
N VAL A 99 -8.83 -5.40 -17.87
CA VAL A 99 -8.59 -3.97 -17.68
C VAL A 99 -9.78 -3.17 -18.19
N GLN A 100 -10.41 -2.42 -17.29
CA GLN A 100 -11.59 -1.64 -17.62
C GLN A 100 -11.45 -0.23 -17.04
N TYR A 101 -11.91 0.77 -17.77
CA TYR A 101 -12.11 2.11 -17.21
C TYR A 101 -13.09 2.03 -16.03
N THR A 102 -13.00 2.98 -15.11
CA THR A 102 -13.89 3.03 -13.92
C THR A 102 -15.37 3.12 -14.25
N PHE A 103 -15.71 3.57 -15.46
CA PHE A 103 -17.09 3.60 -16.01
C PHE A 103 -17.47 2.33 -16.82
N GLY A 104 -16.65 1.25 -16.75
CA GLY A 104 -16.98 -0.07 -17.28
C GLY A 104 -16.54 -0.36 -18.71
N LYS A 105 -16.04 0.63 -19.46
CA LYS A 105 -15.54 0.39 -20.84
C LYS A 105 -14.19 -0.36 -20.80
N PRO A 106 -13.97 -1.39 -21.63
CA PRO A 106 -12.67 -2.07 -21.70
C PRO A 106 -11.56 -1.14 -22.19
N VAL A 107 -10.35 -1.37 -21.68
CA VAL A 107 -9.13 -0.68 -22.10
C VAL A 107 -8.48 -1.52 -23.20
N ALA A 108 -8.75 -1.20 -24.45
CA ALA A 108 -8.16 -1.87 -25.60
C ALA A 108 -6.78 -1.30 -25.93
N GLY A 109 -5.81 -2.16 -26.25
CA GLY A 109 -4.45 -1.76 -26.62
C GLY A 109 -3.62 -1.17 -25.48
N GLY A 110 -4.06 -1.34 -24.23
CA GLY A 110 -3.28 -0.93 -23.04
C GLY A 110 -2.00 -1.77 -22.93
N ARG A 111 -0.87 -1.11 -22.76
CA ARG A 111 0.41 -1.82 -22.55
C ARG A 111 0.43 -2.44 -21.17
N VAL A 112 0.72 -3.74 -21.11
CA VAL A 112 0.80 -4.56 -19.91
C VAL A 112 2.25 -4.94 -19.66
N ALA A 113 2.73 -4.69 -18.43
CA ALA A 113 3.96 -5.29 -17.90
C ALA A 113 3.57 -6.19 -16.75
N LEU A 114 3.81 -7.49 -16.87
CA LEU A 114 3.51 -8.51 -15.88
C LEU A 114 4.83 -9.06 -15.31
N THR A 115 5.00 -8.98 -14.00
CA THR A 115 6.22 -9.43 -13.31
C THR A 115 5.86 -10.48 -12.27
N ALA A 116 6.64 -11.56 -12.22
CA ALA A 116 6.50 -12.63 -11.25
C ALA A 116 7.68 -12.62 -10.25
N PHE A 117 7.33 -12.69 -8.98
CA PHE A 117 8.29 -12.68 -7.85
C PHE A 117 8.14 -13.95 -7.03
N GLU A 118 9.24 -14.49 -6.55
CA GLU A 118 9.30 -15.47 -5.47
C GLU A 118 9.69 -14.78 -4.17
N PHE A 119 9.19 -15.27 -3.04
CA PHE A 119 9.62 -14.82 -1.73
C PHE A 119 10.57 -15.85 -1.12
N ILE A 120 11.80 -15.42 -0.82
CA ILE A 120 12.81 -16.21 -0.10
C ILE A 120 13.03 -15.56 1.28
N ASP A 121 13.85 -14.56 1.34
CA ASP A 121 14.09 -13.61 2.44
C ASP A 121 13.43 -12.24 2.13
N ARG A 122 13.23 -11.98 0.84
CA ARG A 122 12.58 -10.83 0.22
C ARG A 122 12.00 -11.25 -1.12
N PHE A 123 11.18 -10.42 -1.72
CA PHE A 123 10.68 -10.65 -3.07
C PHE A 123 11.81 -10.51 -4.09
N ARG A 124 11.97 -11.55 -4.92
CA ARG A 124 12.95 -11.61 -6.01
C ARG A 124 12.22 -11.91 -7.32
N GLN A 125 12.40 -11.05 -8.28
CA GLN A 125 11.87 -11.26 -9.60
C GLN A 125 12.50 -12.50 -10.25
N PHE A 126 11.66 -13.36 -10.87
CA PHE A 126 12.13 -14.51 -11.64
C PHE A 126 11.60 -14.56 -13.08
N ALA A 127 10.54 -13.80 -13.39
CA ALA A 127 10.02 -13.69 -14.75
C ALA A 127 9.40 -12.30 -14.99
N SER A 128 9.39 -11.87 -16.26
CA SER A 128 8.73 -10.63 -16.68
C SER A 128 8.22 -10.84 -18.12
N PHE A 129 7.01 -10.32 -18.38
CA PHE A 129 6.31 -10.42 -19.66
C PHE A 129 5.69 -9.08 -20.00
N ASP A 130 5.82 -8.68 -21.24
CA ASP A 130 5.18 -7.49 -21.79
C ASP A 130 4.16 -7.87 -22.85
N GLY A 131 3.12 -7.09 -22.96
CA GLY A 131 2.09 -7.29 -23.97
C GLY A 131 1.09 -6.14 -24.04
N THR A 132 -0.03 -6.39 -24.71
CA THR A 132 -1.11 -5.42 -24.86
C THR A 132 -2.46 -6.11 -24.65
N THR A 133 -3.40 -5.39 -24.09
CA THR A 133 -4.78 -5.86 -23.98
C THR A 133 -5.45 -5.91 -25.35
N ASP A 134 -6.34 -6.87 -25.57
CA ASP A 134 -7.19 -6.99 -26.74
C ASP A 134 -8.32 -5.94 -26.77
N GLN A 135 -9.28 -6.09 -27.71
CA GLN A 135 -10.41 -5.17 -27.85
C GLN A 135 -11.38 -5.25 -26.68
N GLU A 136 -11.44 -6.39 -25.99
CA GLU A 136 -12.23 -6.63 -24.77
C GLU A 136 -11.51 -6.22 -23.48
N GLY A 137 -10.30 -5.63 -23.58
CA GLY A 137 -9.49 -5.22 -22.45
C GLY A 137 -8.85 -6.39 -21.71
N LYS A 138 -8.68 -7.55 -22.36
CA LYS A 138 -8.07 -8.74 -21.77
C LYS A 138 -6.63 -8.93 -22.26
N PHE A 139 -5.82 -9.53 -21.40
CA PHE A 139 -4.48 -10.00 -21.70
C PHE A 139 -4.30 -11.37 -21.06
N GLU A 140 -4.09 -12.40 -21.87
CA GLU A 140 -3.80 -13.75 -21.40
C GLU A 140 -2.30 -13.93 -21.21
N PHE A 141 -1.93 -14.71 -20.19
CA PHE A 141 -0.53 -14.96 -19.88
C PHE A 141 -0.26 -16.40 -19.49
N GLU A 142 0.95 -16.85 -19.79
CA GLU A 142 1.50 -18.12 -19.35
C GLU A 142 2.87 -17.87 -18.70
N ILE A 143 3.03 -18.30 -17.45
CA ILE A 143 4.28 -18.15 -16.68
C ILE A 143 4.82 -19.53 -16.34
N PRO A 144 5.90 -20.00 -16.96
CA PRO A 144 6.54 -21.24 -16.56
C PRO A 144 7.18 -21.07 -15.18
N LEU A 145 6.78 -21.90 -14.26
CA LEU A 145 7.36 -21.91 -12.92
C LEU A 145 8.71 -22.64 -12.93
N LYS A 146 9.59 -22.20 -12.05
CA LYS A 146 10.83 -22.93 -11.77
C LYS A 146 10.54 -24.34 -11.24
N THR A 147 11.46 -25.25 -11.42
CA THR A 147 11.37 -26.61 -10.90
C THR A 147 11.65 -26.71 -9.38
N HIS A 148 12.13 -25.62 -8.79
CA HIS A 148 12.41 -25.53 -7.37
C HIS A 148 12.08 -24.13 -6.83
N PHE A 149 11.39 -24.09 -5.68
CA PHE A 149 11.12 -22.89 -4.89
C PHE A 149 11.43 -23.16 -3.42
N VAL A 150 11.77 -22.11 -2.69
CA VAL A 150 11.99 -22.20 -1.24
C VAL A 150 10.65 -22.09 -0.52
N GLY A 151 10.25 -23.17 0.15
CA GLY A 151 9.04 -23.21 0.97
C GLY A 151 9.16 -22.36 2.23
N GLN A 152 8.06 -21.84 2.71
CA GLN A 152 7.96 -21.02 3.92
C GLN A 152 7.49 -21.88 5.10
N GLN A 153 8.25 -21.92 6.21
CA GLN A 153 7.88 -22.68 7.41
C GLN A 153 6.49 -22.27 7.95
N LEU A 154 6.22 -20.97 8.02
CA LEU A 154 4.92 -20.43 8.46
C LEU A 154 3.76 -20.73 7.50
N LYS A 155 4.05 -21.23 6.29
CA LYS A 155 3.08 -21.63 5.26
C LYS A 155 3.08 -23.14 5.00
N LYS A 156 3.44 -23.92 6.00
CA LYS A 156 3.49 -25.40 5.93
C LYS A 156 4.41 -25.94 4.82
N GLY A 157 5.42 -25.19 4.43
CA GLY A 157 6.35 -25.56 3.36
C GLY A 157 5.96 -25.03 1.97
N ASP A 158 4.80 -24.38 1.82
CA ASP A 158 4.42 -23.78 0.54
C ASP A 158 5.32 -22.59 0.21
N ALA A 159 5.69 -22.46 -1.05
CA ALA A 159 6.37 -21.28 -1.57
C ALA A 159 5.36 -20.17 -1.91
N LEU A 160 5.76 -18.92 -1.70
CA LEU A 160 4.95 -17.77 -2.06
C LEU A 160 5.44 -17.18 -3.37
N VAL A 161 4.55 -17.13 -4.36
CA VAL A 161 4.73 -16.44 -5.63
C VAL A 161 3.76 -15.27 -5.70
N THR A 162 4.26 -14.10 -6.05
CA THR A 162 3.44 -12.89 -6.27
C THR A 162 3.52 -12.48 -7.73
N LEU A 163 2.37 -12.18 -8.32
CA LEU A 163 2.26 -11.61 -9.66
C LEU A 163 1.86 -10.15 -9.54
N GLU A 164 2.62 -9.27 -10.17
CA GLU A 164 2.34 -7.84 -10.25
C GLU A 164 2.13 -7.45 -11.71
N ALA A 165 1.05 -6.72 -11.97
CA ALA A 165 0.75 -6.18 -13.29
C ALA A 165 0.65 -4.67 -13.24
N ALA A 166 1.37 -4.01 -14.16
CA ALA A 166 1.22 -2.59 -14.46
C ALA A 166 0.61 -2.43 -15.85
N VAL A 167 -0.34 -1.51 -15.98
CA VAL A 167 -0.98 -1.19 -17.25
C VAL A 167 -0.88 0.31 -17.51
N VAL A 168 -0.51 0.68 -18.73
CA VAL A 168 -0.33 2.09 -19.16
C VAL A 168 -1.07 2.36 -20.45
#